data_afd89ce152c3ab5d3d032569951961a8
#
_entry.id   afd89ce152c3ab5d3d032569951961a8
#
_cell.length_a   1.000
_cell.length_b   1.000
_cell.length_c   1.000
_cell.angle_alpha   90.00
_cell.angle_beta   90.00
_cell.angle_gamma   90.00
#
_symmetry.space_group_name_H-M   'P 1'
#
loop_
_entity.id
_entity.type
_entity.pdbx_description
1 polymer ?
#
loop_
_entity_poly.entity_id
_entity_poly.type
_entity_poly.pdbx_seq_one_letter_code
_entity_poly.pdbx_strand_id
1 'polypeptide(L)'
;MKIGFVTHPRGNILKRIGWIGRNEFDFVDLFLEEDNNVPEKIDTVKVKSQLEKYALDSVGHLAWYLPTGSPVKMLRDSAIKEAERYFLIFKKLNVEYVTIHAYWPPSLFSDREGADFQIDSLRRMVKSAKRYNLKLMYEPIDAEKDNIKNVSYILNRVPDLYFHLDIGHANLFDKNIISFIRKFHKKLRHVHLHDNHGKIDEHLPLGKGNINFKRVIKELRKYYDGTITLEIFSDNQKDILRSRDRLRKLWYSQ
;
A
#
# COMPACT_ATOMS: atom_id res chain seq x y z
N MET A 1 9.04 5.22 14.11
CA MET A 1 8.32 5.35 12.81
C MET A 1 9.33 5.64 11.72
N LYS A 2 9.20 4.95 10.58
CA LYS A 2 10.00 5.17 9.37
C LYS A 2 9.13 5.84 8.31
N ILE A 3 9.68 6.80 7.55
CA ILE A 3 8.98 7.50 6.48
C ILE A 3 9.58 7.09 5.14
N GLY A 4 8.73 6.59 4.24
CA GLY A 4 9.11 6.21 2.89
C GLY A 4 8.44 7.06 1.82
N PHE A 5 8.83 6.78 0.58
CA PHE A 5 8.22 7.36 -0.59
C PHE A 5 8.09 6.33 -1.73
N VAL A 6 7.10 6.52 -2.58
CA VAL A 6 6.77 5.61 -3.67
C VAL A 6 7.75 5.69 -4.85
N THR A 7 8.02 4.57 -5.50
CA THR A 7 8.48 4.58 -6.89
C THR A 7 7.31 4.94 -7.81
N HIS A 8 7.57 5.06 -9.10
CA HIS A 8 6.53 5.31 -10.09
C HIS A 8 6.60 4.22 -11.16
N PRO A 9 5.52 3.48 -11.44
CA PRO A 9 5.55 2.31 -12.33
C PRO A 9 6.06 2.64 -13.74
N ARG A 10 5.75 3.83 -14.24
CA ARG A 10 6.19 4.32 -15.56
C ARG A 10 7.49 5.13 -15.52
N GLY A 11 8.10 5.24 -14.33
CA GLY A 11 9.35 5.98 -14.11
C GLY A 11 10.58 5.09 -14.09
N ASN A 12 11.77 5.72 -14.08
CA ASN A 12 13.02 5.00 -13.87
C ASN A 12 13.23 4.71 -12.37
N ILE A 13 13.13 3.44 -12.00
CA ILE A 13 13.21 2.98 -10.61
C ILE A 13 14.53 3.39 -9.93
N LEU A 14 15.69 3.25 -10.61
CA LEU A 14 17.00 3.58 -10.04
C LEU A 14 17.15 5.07 -9.77
N LYS A 15 16.68 5.93 -10.70
CA LYS A 15 16.66 7.39 -10.49
C LYS A 15 15.79 7.77 -9.29
N ARG A 16 14.63 7.10 -9.15
CA ARG A 16 13.68 7.38 -8.07
C ARG A 16 14.25 6.95 -6.72
N ILE A 17 14.81 5.74 -6.60
CA ILE A 17 15.50 5.28 -5.39
C ILE A 17 16.63 6.24 -5.00
N GLY A 18 17.45 6.66 -5.98
CA GLY A 18 18.51 7.63 -5.74
C GLY A 18 18.00 9.00 -5.25
N TRP A 19 16.84 9.44 -5.72
CA TRP A 19 16.21 10.68 -5.22
C TRP A 19 15.70 10.48 -3.78
N ILE A 20 15.03 9.38 -3.48
CA ILE A 20 14.52 9.03 -2.16
C ILE A 20 15.67 9.02 -1.13
N GLY A 21 16.78 8.33 -1.45
CA GLY A 21 17.93 8.23 -0.56
C GLY A 21 18.62 9.57 -0.31
N ARG A 22 18.81 10.41 -1.35
CA ARG A 22 19.39 11.76 -1.17
C ARG A 22 18.52 12.73 -0.38
N ASN A 23 17.23 12.43 -0.26
CA ASN A 23 16.27 13.26 0.47
C ASN A 23 15.87 12.66 1.82
N GLU A 24 16.72 11.83 2.42
CA GLU A 24 16.61 11.36 3.81
C GLU A 24 15.26 10.68 4.13
N PHE A 25 14.75 9.88 3.20
CA PHE A 25 13.70 8.92 3.49
C PHE A 25 14.32 7.63 4.06
N ASP A 26 13.56 6.89 4.85
CA ASP A 26 14.05 5.70 5.55
C ASP A 26 13.87 4.42 4.71
N PHE A 27 12.93 4.42 3.77
CA PHE A 27 12.65 3.27 2.92
C PHE A 27 12.00 3.68 1.59
N VAL A 28 11.93 2.71 0.67
CA VAL A 28 11.27 2.84 -0.62
C VAL A 28 10.04 1.94 -0.66
N ASP A 29 8.92 2.47 -1.10
CA ASP A 29 7.76 1.68 -1.49
C ASP A 29 7.86 1.37 -2.99
N LEU A 30 8.10 0.10 -3.29
CA LEU A 30 8.40 -0.38 -4.63
C LEU A 30 7.10 -0.73 -5.36
N PHE A 31 6.56 0.23 -6.09
CA PHE A 31 5.43 0.02 -7.00
C PHE A 31 5.93 -0.72 -8.24
N LEU A 32 5.73 -2.03 -8.25
CA LEU A 32 6.11 -2.91 -9.34
C LEU A 32 4.86 -3.34 -10.11
N GLU A 33 4.70 -2.74 -11.28
CA GLU A 33 3.58 -2.99 -12.16
C GLU A 33 3.93 -2.59 -13.60
N GLU A 34 3.04 -2.82 -14.54
CA GLU A 34 3.16 -2.30 -15.88
C GLU A 34 3.34 -0.77 -15.81
N ASP A 35 4.13 -0.13 -16.58
CA ASP A 35 4.70 -0.43 -17.89
C ASP A 35 6.23 -0.68 -17.83
N ASN A 36 7.00 0.11 -17.04
CA ASN A 36 8.46 0.06 -17.00
C ASN A 36 9.02 -0.82 -15.88
N ASN A 37 8.20 -1.15 -14.87
CA ASN A 37 8.61 -1.89 -13.69
C ASN A 37 8.03 -3.32 -13.66
N VAL A 38 7.88 -3.92 -14.85
CA VAL A 38 7.56 -5.36 -14.99
C VAL A 38 8.76 -6.21 -14.61
N PRO A 39 8.57 -7.44 -14.14
CA PRO A 39 9.64 -8.32 -13.66
C PRO A 39 10.82 -8.47 -14.64
N GLU A 40 10.56 -8.51 -15.94
CA GLU A 40 11.58 -8.71 -16.99
C GLU A 40 12.46 -7.48 -17.20
N LYS A 41 12.00 -6.29 -16.81
CA LYS A 41 12.75 -5.03 -16.95
C LYS A 41 13.51 -4.64 -15.69
N ILE A 42 13.28 -5.34 -14.56
CA ILE A 42 13.90 -4.98 -13.27
C ILE A 42 15.24 -5.67 -13.12
N ASP A 43 16.31 -4.89 -13.17
CA ASP A 43 17.65 -5.33 -12.77
C ASP A 43 17.74 -5.36 -11.24
N THR A 44 17.42 -6.51 -10.65
CA THR A 44 17.39 -6.66 -9.19
C THR A 44 18.75 -6.43 -8.53
N VAL A 45 19.87 -6.67 -9.24
CA VAL A 45 21.22 -6.42 -8.72
C VAL A 45 21.44 -4.92 -8.57
N LYS A 46 21.13 -4.13 -9.61
CA LYS A 46 21.27 -2.67 -9.55
C LYS A 46 20.31 -2.04 -8.55
N VAL A 47 19.05 -2.52 -8.48
CA VAL A 47 18.07 -2.02 -7.50
C VAL A 47 18.59 -2.28 -6.08
N LYS A 48 19.03 -3.50 -5.78
CA LYS A 48 19.58 -3.86 -4.47
C LYS A 48 20.80 -3.00 -4.10
N SER A 49 21.74 -2.84 -5.03
CA SER A 49 22.91 -1.98 -4.82
C SER A 49 22.53 -0.52 -4.52
N GLN A 50 21.47 0.00 -5.17
CA GLN A 50 20.98 1.35 -4.89
C GLN A 50 20.32 1.45 -3.50
N LEU A 51 19.54 0.45 -3.08
CA LEU A 51 18.97 0.40 -1.74
C LEU A 51 20.06 0.36 -0.68
N GLU A 52 21.05 -0.51 -0.84
CA GLU A 52 22.21 -0.65 0.06
C GLU A 52 23.04 0.64 0.13
N LYS A 53 23.31 1.28 -1.01
CA LYS A 53 24.05 2.55 -1.10
C LYS A 53 23.47 3.65 -0.20
N TYR A 54 22.16 3.70 -0.08
CA TYR A 54 21.47 4.73 0.72
C TYR A 54 20.92 4.19 2.04
N ALA A 55 21.24 2.94 2.40
CA ALA A 55 20.72 2.26 3.60
C ALA A 55 19.18 2.31 3.69
N LEU A 56 18.50 2.10 2.56
CA LEU A 56 17.04 2.13 2.45
C LEU A 56 16.47 0.73 2.64
N ASP A 57 15.48 0.60 3.54
CA ASP A 57 14.59 -0.55 3.55
C ASP A 57 13.63 -0.51 2.35
N SER A 58 12.83 -1.57 2.16
CA SER A 58 11.81 -1.59 1.11
C SER A 58 10.53 -2.29 1.52
N VAL A 59 9.41 -1.79 1.01
CA VAL A 59 8.09 -2.42 1.03
C VAL A 59 7.70 -2.67 -0.43
N GLY A 60 6.98 -3.73 -0.71
CA GLY A 60 6.52 -4.05 -2.06
C GLY A 60 5.07 -3.66 -2.28
N HIS A 61 4.74 -3.30 -3.51
CA HIS A 61 3.40 -2.90 -3.90
C HIS A 61 3.05 -3.49 -5.27
N LEU A 62 1.96 -4.28 -5.33
CA LEU A 62 1.44 -4.86 -6.56
C LEU A 62 0.47 -3.89 -7.24
N ALA A 63 0.27 -4.09 -8.54
CA ALA A 63 -0.68 -3.31 -9.32
C ALA A 63 -2.09 -3.33 -8.70
N TRP A 64 -2.67 -2.15 -8.54
CA TRP A 64 -4.00 -1.96 -7.93
C TRP A 64 -5.14 -2.60 -8.75
N TYR A 65 -4.94 -2.77 -10.04
CA TYR A 65 -5.92 -3.30 -11.00
C TYR A 65 -5.88 -4.83 -11.14
N LEU A 66 -5.15 -5.57 -10.31
CA LEU A 66 -5.17 -7.03 -10.34
C LEU A 66 -6.57 -7.56 -9.98
N PRO A 67 -7.24 -8.33 -10.87
CA PRO A 67 -8.64 -8.69 -10.71
C PRO A 67 -8.87 -9.83 -9.70
N THR A 68 -8.43 -9.62 -8.46
CA THR A 68 -8.49 -10.62 -7.37
C THR A 68 -9.90 -10.97 -6.94
N GLY A 69 -10.87 -10.06 -7.09
CA GLY A 69 -12.28 -10.27 -6.78
C GLY A 69 -13.16 -10.43 -8.01
N SER A 70 -12.59 -10.70 -9.19
CA SER A 70 -13.38 -10.96 -10.41
C SER A 70 -14.31 -12.16 -10.22
N PRO A 71 -15.57 -12.12 -10.71
CA PRO A 71 -16.44 -13.28 -10.73
C PRO A 71 -15.93 -14.37 -11.69
N VAL A 72 -15.13 -14.00 -12.67
CA VAL A 72 -14.52 -14.92 -13.65
C VAL A 72 -13.30 -15.59 -13.02
N LYS A 73 -13.42 -16.88 -12.70
CA LYS A 73 -12.34 -17.63 -12.05
C LYS A 73 -11.01 -17.57 -12.81
N MET A 74 -11.02 -17.63 -14.12
CA MET A 74 -9.82 -17.59 -14.96
C MET A 74 -9.06 -16.26 -14.79
N LEU A 75 -9.76 -15.13 -14.62
CA LEU A 75 -9.13 -13.84 -14.34
C LEU A 75 -8.49 -13.82 -12.94
N ARG A 76 -9.16 -14.40 -11.93
CA ARG A 76 -8.55 -14.56 -10.60
C ARG A 76 -7.31 -15.45 -10.63
N ASP A 77 -7.37 -16.56 -11.37
CA ASP A 77 -6.21 -17.46 -11.54
C ASP A 77 -5.04 -16.75 -12.23
N SER A 78 -5.31 -15.90 -13.22
CA SER A 78 -4.30 -15.08 -13.90
C SER A 78 -3.72 -14.01 -12.96
N ALA A 79 -4.54 -13.35 -12.15
CA ALA A 79 -4.08 -12.38 -11.14
C ALA A 79 -3.10 -13.02 -10.14
N ILE A 80 -3.36 -14.26 -9.71
CA ILE A 80 -2.47 -14.99 -8.80
C ILE A 80 -1.13 -15.30 -9.48
N LYS A 81 -1.16 -15.78 -10.73
CA LYS A 81 0.06 -16.07 -11.49
C LYS A 81 0.88 -14.80 -11.73
N GLU A 82 0.21 -13.70 -12.02
CA GLU A 82 0.88 -12.41 -12.19
C GLU A 82 1.54 -11.94 -10.90
N ALA A 83 0.85 -12.00 -9.76
CA ALA A 83 1.44 -11.69 -8.46
C ALA A 83 2.67 -12.56 -8.16
N GLU A 84 2.66 -13.85 -8.51
CA GLU A 84 3.80 -14.76 -8.31
C GLU A 84 5.07 -14.33 -9.10
N ARG A 85 4.92 -13.72 -10.28
CA ARG A 85 6.06 -13.17 -11.03
C ARG A 85 6.74 -12.05 -10.24
N TYR A 86 5.97 -11.16 -9.61
CA TYR A 86 6.49 -10.09 -8.77
C TYR A 86 7.02 -10.59 -7.43
N PHE A 87 6.44 -11.64 -6.85
CA PHE A 87 6.95 -12.23 -5.61
C PHE A 87 8.40 -12.68 -5.73
N LEU A 88 8.79 -13.22 -6.88
CA LEU A 88 10.18 -13.59 -7.15
C LEU A 88 11.11 -12.36 -7.12
N ILE A 89 10.67 -11.23 -7.66
CA ILE A 89 11.42 -9.97 -7.64
C ILE A 89 11.53 -9.43 -6.21
N PHE A 90 10.41 -9.33 -5.49
CA PHE A 90 10.40 -8.87 -4.09
C PHE A 90 11.30 -9.73 -3.20
N LYS A 91 11.28 -11.06 -3.36
CA LYS A 91 12.21 -11.95 -2.65
C LYS A 91 13.67 -11.61 -2.93
N LYS A 92 14.05 -11.39 -4.20
CA LYS A 92 15.43 -11.02 -4.59
C LYS A 92 15.86 -9.68 -3.99
N LEU A 93 14.91 -8.78 -3.76
CA LEU A 93 15.11 -7.46 -3.15
C LEU A 93 15.02 -7.47 -1.62
N ASN A 94 14.85 -8.63 -0.98
CA ASN A 94 14.70 -8.80 0.47
C ASN A 94 13.48 -8.03 1.05
N VAL A 95 12.43 -7.84 0.26
CA VAL A 95 11.16 -7.29 0.74
C VAL A 95 10.49 -8.29 1.68
N GLU A 96 9.92 -7.81 2.78
CA GLU A 96 9.17 -8.64 3.73
C GLU A 96 7.65 -8.51 3.52
N TYR A 97 7.17 -7.29 3.34
CA TYR A 97 5.75 -6.97 3.22
C TYR A 97 5.40 -6.49 1.82
N VAL A 98 4.30 -7.00 1.28
CA VAL A 98 3.82 -6.64 -0.07
C VAL A 98 2.35 -6.28 -0.01
N THR A 99 2.02 -5.10 -0.51
CA THR A 99 0.63 -4.62 -0.64
C THR A 99 -0.08 -5.26 -1.81
N ILE A 100 -1.33 -5.63 -1.60
CA ILE A 100 -2.30 -6.01 -2.61
C ILE A 100 -3.62 -5.30 -2.36
N HIS A 101 -4.17 -4.70 -3.41
CA HIS A 101 -5.42 -3.96 -3.33
C HIS A 101 -6.66 -4.84 -3.32
N ALA A 102 -7.72 -4.29 -2.72
CA ALA A 102 -9.06 -4.75 -2.93
C ALA A 102 -9.46 -4.67 -4.42
N TYR A 103 -10.25 -5.61 -4.87
CA TYR A 103 -10.88 -5.55 -6.18
C TYR A 103 -12.31 -6.06 -6.09
N TRP A 104 -13.27 -5.22 -6.36
CA TRP A 104 -14.68 -5.55 -6.28
C TRP A 104 -15.28 -5.84 -7.66
N PRO A 105 -16.15 -6.86 -7.77
CA PRO A 105 -16.87 -7.12 -9.02
C PRO A 105 -17.93 -6.03 -9.29
N PRO A 106 -18.47 -5.98 -10.52
CA PRO A 106 -19.58 -5.09 -10.84
C PRO A 106 -20.78 -5.26 -9.89
N SER A 107 -21.59 -4.22 -9.74
CA SER A 107 -22.75 -4.16 -8.82
C SER A 107 -23.85 -5.22 -9.05
N LEU A 108 -23.74 -6.02 -10.11
CA LEU A 108 -24.56 -7.22 -10.31
C LEU A 108 -24.39 -8.25 -9.19
N PHE A 109 -23.22 -8.26 -8.56
CA PHE A 109 -22.88 -9.16 -7.45
C PHE A 109 -23.03 -8.45 -6.12
N SER A 110 -23.53 -9.16 -5.12
CA SER A 110 -23.62 -8.66 -3.75
C SER A 110 -22.23 -8.45 -3.14
N ASP A 111 -22.14 -7.60 -2.11
CA ASP A 111 -20.89 -7.41 -1.36
C ASP A 111 -20.35 -8.72 -0.80
N ARG A 112 -21.24 -9.64 -0.43
CA ARG A 112 -20.86 -10.95 0.09
C ARG A 112 -20.17 -11.81 -0.97
N GLU A 113 -20.72 -11.89 -2.16
CA GLU A 113 -20.13 -12.64 -3.27
C GLU A 113 -18.78 -12.02 -3.68
N GLY A 114 -18.71 -10.68 -3.78
CA GLY A 114 -17.47 -9.97 -4.06
C GLY A 114 -16.38 -10.23 -3.04
N ALA A 115 -16.72 -10.22 -1.75
CA ALA A 115 -15.79 -10.56 -0.68
C ALA A 115 -15.35 -12.03 -0.74
N ASP A 116 -16.25 -12.97 -1.05
CA ASP A 116 -15.93 -14.39 -1.15
C ASP A 116 -15.01 -14.67 -2.37
N PHE A 117 -15.17 -13.98 -3.50
CA PHE A 117 -14.21 -14.04 -4.62
C PHE A 117 -12.82 -13.55 -4.21
N GLN A 118 -12.74 -12.44 -3.50
CA GLN A 118 -11.45 -11.94 -2.98
C GLN A 118 -10.83 -12.92 -1.98
N ILE A 119 -11.60 -13.47 -1.05
CA ILE A 119 -11.12 -14.44 -0.04
C ILE A 119 -10.50 -15.66 -0.73
N ASP A 120 -11.15 -16.21 -1.79
CA ASP A 120 -10.58 -17.33 -2.57
C ASP A 120 -9.20 -16.97 -3.12
N SER A 121 -9.09 -15.83 -3.81
CA SER A 121 -7.83 -15.39 -4.40
C SER A 121 -6.77 -15.07 -3.35
N LEU A 122 -7.12 -14.32 -2.30
CA LEU A 122 -6.20 -13.88 -1.26
C LEU A 122 -5.64 -15.04 -0.45
N ARG A 123 -6.43 -16.07 -0.14
CA ARG A 123 -5.94 -17.30 0.51
C ARG A 123 -4.86 -17.99 -0.33
N ARG A 124 -5.09 -18.09 -1.63
CA ARG A 124 -4.15 -18.71 -2.56
C ARG A 124 -2.90 -17.86 -2.73
N MET A 125 -3.04 -16.53 -2.84
CA MET A 125 -1.93 -15.60 -2.90
C MET A 125 -1.09 -15.61 -1.62
N VAL A 126 -1.70 -15.59 -0.44
CA VAL A 126 -0.98 -15.71 0.85
C VAL A 126 -0.19 -17.02 0.93
N LYS A 127 -0.81 -18.14 0.52
CA LYS A 127 -0.11 -19.44 0.46
C LYS A 127 1.07 -19.40 -0.50
N SER A 128 0.94 -18.74 -1.65
CA SER A 128 2.03 -18.58 -2.60
C SER A 128 3.12 -17.65 -2.07
N ALA A 129 2.76 -16.48 -1.53
CA ALA A 129 3.71 -15.50 -0.98
C ALA A 129 4.61 -16.09 0.11
N LYS A 130 4.07 -16.96 0.97
CA LYS A 130 4.85 -17.68 1.99
C LYS A 130 6.01 -18.51 1.42
N ARG A 131 5.89 -19.06 0.21
CA ARG A 131 6.99 -19.79 -0.47
C ARG A 131 8.17 -18.89 -0.81
N TYR A 132 7.93 -17.59 -0.87
CA TYR A 132 8.94 -16.56 -1.12
C TYR A 132 9.37 -15.81 0.15
N ASN A 133 8.89 -16.23 1.34
CA ASN A 133 9.06 -15.54 2.63
C ASN A 133 8.44 -14.14 2.65
N LEU A 134 7.37 -13.91 1.88
CA LEU A 134 6.65 -12.65 1.82
C LEU A 134 5.37 -12.71 2.65
N LYS A 135 4.99 -11.57 3.20
CA LYS A 135 3.74 -11.33 3.94
C LYS A 135 2.88 -10.34 3.16
N LEU A 136 1.65 -10.73 2.83
CA LEU A 136 0.74 -9.85 2.09
C LEU A 136 -0.02 -8.93 3.04
N MET A 137 -0.22 -7.71 2.60
CA MET A 137 -1.05 -6.69 3.24
C MET A 137 -2.19 -6.30 2.31
N TYR A 138 -3.40 -6.32 2.82
CA TYR A 138 -4.61 -5.94 2.10
C TYR A 138 -4.88 -4.46 2.27
N GLU A 139 -4.97 -3.76 1.16
CA GLU A 139 -5.27 -2.34 1.10
C GLU A 139 -6.66 -2.10 0.48
N PRO A 140 -7.60 -1.57 1.26
CA PRO A 140 -8.88 -1.09 0.77
C PRO A 140 -8.73 0.12 -0.15
N ILE A 141 -9.48 0.14 -1.28
CA ILE A 141 -9.43 1.23 -2.26
C ILE A 141 -10.83 1.74 -2.65
N ASP A 142 -11.86 0.89 -2.54
CA ASP A 142 -13.21 1.23 -2.97
C ASP A 142 -13.95 2.00 -1.86
N ALA A 143 -14.37 3.24 -2.16
CA ALA A 143 -15.02 4.13 -1.21
C ALA A 143 -16.38 3.62 -0.67
N GLU A 144 -17.07 2.76 -1.40
CA GLU A 144 -18.39 2.23 -1.01
C GLU A 144 -18.28 0.82 -0.42
N LYS A 145 -17.48 -0.04 -1.06
CA LYS A 145 -17.40 -1.46 -0.75
C LYS A 145 -16.43 -1.78 0.38
N ASP A 146 -15.34 -1.05 0.51
CA ASP A 146 -14.30 -1.30 1.51
C ASP A 146 -14.60 -0.67 2.88
N ASN A 147 -15.84 -0.81 3.33
CA ASN A 147 -16.23 -0.43 4.67
C ASN A 147 -15.71 -1.43 5.75
N ILE A 148 -15.75 -1.02 7.01
CA ILE A 148 -15.24 -1.82 8.14
C ILE A 148 -15.84 -3.23 8.20
N LYS A 149 -17.12 -3.39 7.84
CA LYS A 149 -17.80 -4.70 7.86
C LYS A 149 -17.19 -5.64 6.82
N ASN A 150 -17.06 -5.20 5.58
CA ASN A 150 -16.54 -6.00 4.47
C ASN A 150 -15.05 -6.30 4.65
N VAL A 151 -14.24 -5.30 5.03
CA VAL A 151 -12.82 -5.48 5.34
C VAL A 151 -12.62 -6.46 6.51
N SER A 152 -13.42 -6.33 7.59
CA SER A 152 -13.37 -7.29 8.70
C SER A 152 -13.74 -8.71 8.25
N TYR A 153 -14.72 -8.85 7.37
CA TYR A 153 -15.14 -10.14 6.85
C TYR A 153 -14.02 -10.83 6.07
N ILE A 154 -13.30 -10.10 5.23
CA ILE A 154 -12.16 -10.61 4.45
C ILE A 154 -10.99 -10.97 5.37
N LEU A 155 -10.54 -10.03 6.22
CA LEU A 155 -9.37 -10.22 7.09
C LEU A 155 -9.55 -11.34 8.12
N ASN A 156 -10.78 -11.58 8.59
CA ASN A 156 -11.06 -12.69 9.52
C ASN A 156 -11.02 -14.07 8.84
N ARG A 157 -11.26 -14.12 7.50
CA ARG A 157 -11.26 -15.37 6.73
C ARG A 157 -9.94 -15.68 6.05
N VAL A 158 -9.02 -14.71 6.05
CA VAL A 158 -7.64 -14.89 5.59
C VAL A 158 -6.69 -14.53 6.74
N PRO A 159 -6.45 -15.47 7.71
CA PRO A 159 -5.75 -15.15 8.97
C PRO A 159 -4.36 -14.54 8.80
N ASP A 160 -3.61 -15.02 7.81
CA ASP A 160 -2.22 -14.61 7.54
C ASP A 160 -2.13 -13.40 6.59
N LEU A 161 -3.26 -12.77 6.29
CA LEU A 161 -3.32 -11.49 5.58
C LEU A 161 -3.24 -10.36 6.60
N TYR A 162 -2.29 -9.46 6.41
CA TYR A 162 -2.11 -8.25 7.20
C TYR A 162 -2.95 -7.10 6.63
N PHE A 163 -2.92 -5.98 7.29
CA PHE A 163 -3.67 -4.79 6.90
C PHE A 163 -2.73 -3.66 6.52
N HIS A 164 -2.98 -3.05 5.39
CA HIS A 164 -2.42 -1.79 4.95
C HIS A 164 -3.52 -0.74 5.03
N LEU A 165 -3.27 0.35 5.74
CA LEU A 165 -4.20 1.46 5.86
C LEU A 165 -3.73 2.63 5.02
N ASP A 166 -4.43 2.92 3.94
CA ASP A 166 -4.33 4.22 3.29
C ASP A 166 -5.27 5.23 3.96
N ILE A 167 -4.70 6.32 4.46
CA ILE A 167 -5.43 7.37 5.18
C ILE A 167 -6.28 8.20 4.22
N GLY A 168 -5.82 8.42 2.99
CA GLY A 168 -6.57 9.12 1.98
C GLY A 168 -7.79 8.32 1.52
N HIS A 169 -7.62 7.03 1.22
CA HIS A 169 -8.74 6.14 0.90
C HIS A 169 -9.75 6.08 2.05
N ALA A 170 -9.28 5.94 3.30
CA ALA A 170 -10.15 5.92 4.46
C ALA A 170 -10.89 7.25 4.70
N ASN A 171 -10.40 8.38 4.17
CA ASN A 171 -11.12 9.65 4.18
C ASN A 171 -12.31 9.66 3.20
N LEU A 172 -12.25 8.83 2.16
CA LEU A 172 -13.36 8.61 1.22
C LEU A 172 -14.40 7.64 1.80
N PHE A 173 -14.00 6.75 2.71
CA PHE A 173 -14.85 5.72 3.33
C PHE A 173 -15.60 6.28 4.53
N ASP A 174 -16.63 7.06 4.30
CA ASP A 174 -17.44 7.72 5.35
C ASP A 174 -16.62 8.58 6.33
N LYS A 175 -15.41 9.00 5.93
CA LYS A 175 -14.50 9.81 6.76
C LYS A 175 -14.16 9.17 8.12
N ASN A 176 -14.05 7.85 8.15
CA ASN A 176 -13.95 7.08 9.41
C ASN A 176 -12.55 6.50 9.68
N ILE A 177 -11.50 7.26 9.35
CA ILE A 177 -10.09 6.89 9.53
C ILE A 177 -9.81 6.32 10.92
N ILE A 178 -10.31 6.99 11.97
CA ILE A 178 -10.08 6.60 13.37
C ILE A 178 -10.63 5.21 13.68
N SER A 179 -11.79 4.88 13.12
CA SER A 179 -12.41 3.57 13.32
C SER A 179 -11.62 2.45 12.63
N PHE A 180 -11.05 2.72 11.44
CA PHE A 180 -10.13 1.78 10.78
C PHE A 180 -8.88 1.53 11.62
N ILE A 181 -8.22 2.57 12.13
CA ILE A 181 -7.06 2.44 13.01
C ILE A 181 -7.41 1.55 14.20
N ARG A 182 -8.46 1.88 14.95
CA ARG A 182 -8.89 1.14 16.15
C ARG A 182 -9.27 -0.30 15.87
N LYS A 183 -9.93 -0.55 14.75
CA LYS A 183 -10.41 -1.88 14.39
C LYS A 183 -9.30 -2.82 13.96
N PHE A 184 -8.36 -2.32 13.16
CA PHE A 184 -7.41 -3.17 12.46
C PHE A 184 -5.96 -3.07 12.98
N HIS A 185 -5.67 -2.29 14.04
CA HIS A 185 -4.32 -2.06 14.55
C HIS A 185 -3.50 -3.34 14.78
N LYS A 186 -4.13 -4.45 15.21
CA LYS A 186 -3.41 -5.72 15.46
C LYS A 186 -2.83 -6.33 14.17
N LYS A 187 -3.49 -6.08 13.02
CA LYS A 187 -3.05 -6.54 11.71
C LYS A 187 -2.31 -5.49 10.90
N LEU A 188 -2.30 -4.23 11.34
CA LEU A 188 -1.69 -3.11 10.64
C LEU A 188 -0.18 -3.28 10.54
N ARG A 189 0.38 -3.21 9.32
CA ARG A 189 1.82 -3.33 9.06
C ARG A 189 2.36 -2.22 8.20
N HIS A 190 1.49 -1.50 7.48
CA HIS A 190 1.89 -0.40 6.62
C HIS A 190 0.81 0.67 6.56
N VAL A 191 1.21 1.91 6.32
CA VAL A 191 0.31 3.06 6.20
C VAL A 191 0.72 3.88 4.99
N HIS A 192 -0.25 4.24 4.15
CA HIS A 192 -0.10 5.30 3.17
C HIS A 192 -0.71 6.60 3.68
N LEU A 193 -0.05 7.70 3.32
CA LEU A 193 -0.46 9.05 3.68
C LEU A 193 -0.43 9.96 2.47
N HIS A 194 -1.59 10.45 2.10
CA HIS A 194 -1.81 11.59 1.23
C HIS A 194 -3.04 12.36 1.69
N ASP A 195 -3.28 13.54 1.15
CA ASP A 195 -4.44 14.34 1.48
C ASP A 195 -5.45 14.35 0.34
N ASN A 196 -6.71 14.60 0.64
CA ASN A 196 -7.78 14.82 -0.32
C ASN A 196 -8.93 15.59 0.34
N HIS A 197 -9.96 15.93 -0.44
CA HIS A 197 -11.14 16.64 0.05
C HIS A 197 -12.32 15.71 0.42
N GLY A 198 -12.08 14.39 0.47
CA GLY A 198 -13.08 13.38 0.85
C GLY A 198 -14.12 13.07 -0.23
N LYS A 199 -13.84 13.41 -1.50
CA LYS A 199 -14.74 13.16 -2.64
C LYS A 199 -14.10 12.25 -3.69
N ILE A 200 -12.86 12.51 -4.02
CA ILE A 200 -12.05 11.75 -4.98
C ILE A 200 -10.67 11.50 -4.40
N ASP A 201 -9.98 10.53 -4.93
CA ASP A 201 -8.63 10.17 -4.53
C ASP A 201 -7.61 11.09 -5.22
N GLU A 202 -7.23 12.18 -4.53
CA GLU A 202 -6.46 13.28 -5.11
C GLU A 202 -4.94 13.14 -4.89
N HIS A 203 -4.48 12.31 -3.97
CA HIS A 203 -3.07 12.16 -3.59
C HIS A 203 -2.33 13.49 -3.33
N LEU A 204 -3.01 14.44 -2.68
CA LEU A 204 -2.47 15.77 -2.41
C LEU A 204 -1.36 15.76 -1.34
N PRO A 205 -0.45 16.75 -1.36
CA PRO A 205 0.47 17.02 -0.26
C PRO A 205 -0.26 17.26 1.06
N LEU A 206 0.33 16.82 2.18
CA LEU A 206 -0.29 16.90 3.50
C LEU A 206 -0.69 18.33 3.89
N GLY A 207 -1.97 18.54 4.14
CA GLY A 207 -2.59 19.82 4.51
C GLY A 207 -3.05 20.67 3.34
N LYS A 208 -3.18 20.07 2.16
CA LYS A 208 -3.81 20.67 0.98
C LYS A 208 -5.27 20.22 0.81
N GLY A 209 -5.69 19.15 1.49
CA GLY A 209 -7.06 18.67 1.57
C GLY A 209 -7.72 19.00 2.91
N ASN A 210 -8.61 18.12 3.37
CA ASN A 210 -9.42 18.32 4.57
C ASN A 210 -9.12 17.31 5.71
N ILE A 211 -8.09 16.44 5.56
CA ILE A 211 -7.76 15.44 6.59
C ILE A 211 -7.13 16.12 7.81
N ASN A 212 -7.68 15.85 8.99
CA ASN A 212 -7.11 16.32 10.25
C ASN A 212 -5.93 15.40 10.68
N PHE A 213 -4.76 15.58 10.07
CA PHE A 213 -3.58 14.77 10.36
C PHE A 213 -3.15 14.82 11.84
N LYS A 214 -3.35 15.94 12.54
CA LYS A 214 -3.02 16.00 13.97
C LYS A 214 -3.83 14.98 14.77
N ARG A 215 -5.13 14.86 14.49
CA ARG A 215 -6.02 13.88 15.13
C ARG A 215 -5.67 12.44 14.70
N VAL A 216 -5.43 12.24 13.42
CA VAL A 216 -5.10 10.92 12.85
C VAL A 216 -3.78 10.39 13.41
N ILE A 217 -2.71 11.18 13.36
CA ILE A 217 -1.39 10.79 13.86
C ILE A 217 -1.42 10.54 15.38
N LYS A 218 -2.13 11.38 16.14
CA LYS A 218 -2.32 11.15 17.58
C LYS A 218 -2.97 9.79 17.88
N GLU A 219 -3.95 9.38 17.07
CA GLU A 219 -4.60 8.08 17.27
C GLU A 219 -3.71 6.93 16.79
N LEU A 220 -3.06 7.08 15.63
CA LEU A 220 -2.18 6.06 15.04
C LEU A 220 -1.03 5.69 15.98
N ARG A 221 -0.37 6.67 16.58
CA ARG A 221 0.75 6.49 17.53
C ARG A 221 0.43 5.63 18.75
N LYS A 222 -0.84 5.47 19.11
CA LYS A 222 -1.23 4.60 20.24
C LYS A 222 -1.01 3.12 19.95
N TYR A 223 -0.98 2.73 18.69
CA TYR A 223 -1.04 1.35 18.26
C TYR A 223 0.03 0.95 17.24
N TYR A 224 0.70 1.93 16.65
CA TYR A 224 1.56 1.72 15.50
C TYR A 224 2.82 2.57 15.56
N ASP A 225 3.96 1.96 15.24
CA ASP A 225 5.27 2.62 15.10
C ASP A 225 6.08 1.98 13.96
N GLY A 226 5.42 1.69 12.86
CA GLY A 226 6.02 1.04 11.68
C GLY A 226 6.37 2.00 10.56
N THR A 227 6.14 1.54 9.32
CA THR A 227 6.45 2.25 8.07
C THR A 227 5.26 3.07 7.59
N ILE A 228 5.52 4.33 7.22
CA ILE A 228 4.53 5.24 6.62
C ILE A 228 5.07 5.74 5.29
N THR A 229 4.41 5.41 4.21
CA THR A 229 4.71 5.92 2.87
C THR A 229 3.95 7.23 2.61
N LEU A 230 4.63 8.24 2.10
CA LEU A 230 3.98 9.39 1.48
C LEU A 230 3.63 9.02 0.04
N GLU A 231 2.35 8.82 -0.24
CA GLU A 231 1.86 8.53 -1.58
C GLU A 231 1.28 9.81 -2.22
N ILE A 232 2.17 10.73 -2.51
CA ILE A 232 1.82 12.07 -3.01
C ILE A 232 2.18 12.18 -4.49
N PHE A 233 1.20 12.56 -5.32
CA PHE A 233 1.39 12.80 -6.73
C PHE A 233 1.52 14.32 -6.98
N SER A 234 2.75 14.80 -6.95
CA SER A 234 3.08 16.20 -7.19
C SER A 234 4.32 16.32 -8.06
N ASP A 235 4.27 17.18 -9.06
CA ASP A 235 5.44 17.55 -9.88
C ASP A 235 6.43 18.41 -9.09
N ASN A 236 5.97 19.05 -8.03
CA ASN A 236 6.80 19.88 -7.17
C ASN A 236 7.41 19.07 -6.01
N GLN A 237 8.65 18.66 -6.16
CA GLN A 237 9.39 17.92 -5.14
C GLN A 237 9.42 18.61 -3.76
N LYS A 238 9.36 19.94 -3.71
CA LYS A 238 9.31 20.69 -2.43
C LYS A 238 8.06 20.37 -1.63
N ASP A 239 6.94 20.09 -2.28
CA ASP A 239 5.69 19.74 -1.58
C ASP A 239 5.78 18.35 -0.94
N ILE A 240 6.50 17.42 -1.56
CA ILE A 240 6.79 16.09 -1.00
C ILE A 240 7.67 16.23 0.25
N LEU A 241 8.76 17.00 0.15
CA LEU A 241 9.68 17.22 1.28
C LEU A 241 9.00 17.96 2.45
N ARG A 242 8.18 18.97 2.16
CA ARG A 242 7.37 19.65 3.18
C ARG A 242 6.40 18.71 3.87
N SER A 243 5.81 17.77 3.13
CA SER A 243 4.90 16.76 3.69
C SER A 243 5.65 15.78 4.60
N ARG A 244 6.86 15.35 4.22
CA ARG A 244 7.76 14.55 5.05
C ARG A 244 8.08 15.26 6.37
N ASP A 245 8.52 16.51 6.29
CA ASP A 245 8.90 17.30 7.46
C ASP A 245 7.69 17.59 8.37
N ARG A 246 6.52 17.84 7.76
CA ARG A 246 5.26 17.98 8.49
C ARG A 246 4.89 16.69 9.23
N LEU A 247 5.01 15.52 8.58
CA LEU A 247 4.76 14.23 9.23
C LEU A 247 5.72 14.00 10.39
N ARG A 248 7.02 14.23 10.21
CA ARG A 248 8.03 14.16 11.29
C ARG A 248 7.64 15.05 12.48
N LYS A 249 7.29 16.30 12.21
CA LYS A 249 6.84 17.23 13.25
C LYS A 249 5.60 16.73 13.98
N LEU A 250 4.56 16.28 13.25
CA LEU A 250 3.33 15.76 13.86
C LEU A 250 3.56 14.49 14.68
N TRP A 251 4.53 13.67 14.27
CA TRP A 251 4.83 12.42 14.97
C TRP A 251 5.59 12.65 16.27
N TYR A 252 6.54 13.57 16.30
CA TYR A 252 7.41 13.81 17.46
C TYR A 252 6.98 15.00 18.33
N SER A 253 6.08 15.88 17.87
CA SER A 253 5.46 16.87 18.75
C SER A 253 4.46 16.19 19.69
N GLN A 254 4.64 16.42 20.98
CA GLN A 254 3.74 15.94 22.04
C GLN A 254 2.37 16.60 21.99
#